data_3c3aef9cbe12f74d6221645ac891f5c0
#
_entry.id   3c3aef9cbe12f74d6221645ac891f5c0
#
_cell.length_a   1.000
_cell.length_b   1.000
_cell.length_c   1.000
_cell.angle_alpha   90.00
_cell.angle_beta   90.00
_cell.angle_gamma   90.00
#
_symmetry.space_group_name_H-M   'P 1'
#
loop_
_entity.id
_entity.type
_entity.pdbx_description
1 polymer ?
#
loop_
_entity_poly.entity_id
_entity_poly.type
_entity_poly.pdbx_seq_one_letter_code
_entity_poly.pdbx_strand_id
1 'polypeptide(L)'
;MEKLFSFIILLLWCNIADAQIISLTKDGKSAYTIIIPGKPTHIEVQAAKVLQDYIHRISEVTIPVADDQQKQTAHEVWIGKVNRKDAANINYNELGTDGILIKTIGQYLCITGGDRKGILYAVYTFLEDHLGCRKYTSTLTYIPKQKNIRLNALHDKQVPAFAYRETFYHDVFDPEFMDWHKLHSFEGRGGDKSQWGSWVHTFHNLLDPKEYGETHPEYFSFYDGQRHAGLIPNWDKTGVQPEAQLCLSNPDVLEIVCNNLKLAMDKKPEALYWSVSQNDNVNYCQCEKCAAIDKQYAAFTPEEKMYSTHGGEKYPALGSGSILAFVNKVADRFPDKIISTLAYQYSRVPPKDILPRKNVNIMLCSIESTRNETLEAGDTAFASDLKGWGKITNNILVWDYTIRFSNLLAPFPNLRILQPNIQFFWKNNVSALFEQGNIQSGGEMAPLRAYLISKMLWNPQIDSKKTENEFLNRYYGPAAQYIKQYIHLLHDHNQTGKEIKMSIFGNPVQDKETFLTTSLIAQYNAIFDKAVQSVKHAPELLDRVQSARLPVYYAMLEIARDTKTGERGAFITGADGRLVPNPKMVTILYEFAYHCIKTKVSRTAEWHTTPKEYLEKYLAFLAQP
;
A
#
# COMPACT_ATOMS: atom_id res chain seq x y z
N MET A 1 55.31 -64.73 13.73
CA MET A 1 55.38 -63.43 13.05
C MET A 1 54.03 -62.75 13.29
N GLU A 2 53.96 -62.09 14.43
CA GLU A 2 52.79 -61.32 14.85
C GLU A 2 52.94 -59.88 14.35
N LYS A 3 51.96 -59.39 13.62
CA LYS A 3 51.87 -57.98 13.24
C LYS A 3 50.92 -57.26 14.21
N LEU A 4 51.51 -56.44 15.07
CA LEU A 4 50.82 -55.44 15.88
C LEU A 4 50.21 -54.37 14.96
N PHE A 5 48.88 -54.22 14.99
CA PHE A 5 48.15 -53.08 14.41
C PHE A 5 47.91 -52.05 15.54
N SER A 6 48.68 -50.97 15.49
CA SER A 6 48.44 -49.77 16.35
C SER A 6 47.29 -48.98 15.79
N PHE A 7 46.18 -48.90 16.49
CA PHE A 7 45.03 -48.03 16.24
C PHE A 7 45.35 -46.64 16.84
N ILE A 8 45.65 -45.66 16.01
CA ILE A 8 45.76 -44.26 16.41
C ILE A 8 44.34 -43.70 16.40
N ILE A 9 43.71 -43.49 17.58
CA ILE A 9 42.48 -42.74 17.75
C ILE A 9 42.78 -41.26 17.67
N LEU A 10 42.51 -40.64 16.50
CA LEU A 10 42.50 -39.18 16.33
C LEU A 10 41.26 -38.63 17.03
N LEU A 11 41.39 -38.11 18.23
CA LEU A 11 40.39 -37.30 18.90
C LEU A 11 40.25 -35.96 18.14
N LEU A 12 39.29 -35.87 17.21
CA LEU A 12 38.80 -34.61 16.66
C LEU A 12 38.09 -33.84 17.81
N TRP A 13 38.80 -32.91 18.41
CA TRP A 13 38.19 -31.87 19.21
C TRP A 13 37.35 -31.01 18.28
N CYS A 14 36.05 -31.31 18.14
CA CYS A 14 35.10 -30.33 17.68
C CYS A 14 35.12 -29.19 18.71
N ASN A 15 35.77 -28.09 18.38
CA ASN A 15 35.49 -26.82 19.04
C ASN A 15 34.02 -26.48 18.77
N ILE A 16 33.12 -26.94 19.63
CA ILE A 16 31.79 -26.35 19.76
C ILE A 16 32.09 -24.94 20.27
N ALA A 17 32.15 -23.97 19.36
CA ALA A 17 32.12 -22.58 19.75
C ALA A 17 30.87 -22.42 20.61
N ASP A 18 31.02 -22.21 21.90
CA ASP A 18 29.94 -21.88 22.81
C ASP A 18 29.14 -20.75 22.15
N ALA A 19 27.93 -21.05 21.73
CA ALA A 19 27.05 -20.06 21.13
C ALA A 19 26.87 -18.96 22.18
N GLN A 20 27.49 -17.81 21.96
CA GLN A 20 27.53 -16.71 22.91
C GLN A 20 26.10 -16.22 23.16
N ILE A 21 25.56 -16.50 24.35
CA ILE A 21 24.21 -16.13 24.76
C ILE A 21 24.25 -14.76 25.44
N ILE A 22 23.50 -13.80 24.91
CA ILE A 22 23.22 -12.51 25.54
C ILE A 22 22.01 -12.65 26.45
N SER A 23 22.13 -12.29 27.73
CA SER A 23 21.00 -12.25 28.68
C SER A 23 20.63 -10.80 28.94
N LEU A 24 19.71 -10.24 28.13
CA LEU A 24 19.27 -8.84 28.26
C LEU A 24 18.57 -8.58 29.59
N THR A 25 17.72 -9.53 30.02
CA THR A 25 17.08 -9.50 31.34
C THR A 25 17.15 -10.86 31.99
N LYS A 26 17.35 -10.90 33.32
CA LYS A 26 17.37 -12.11 34.14
C LYS A 26 16.85 -11.80 35.53
N ASP A 27 15.87 -12.57 36.00
CA ASP A 27 15.33 -12.53 37.36
C ASP A 27 14.92 -11.11 37.83
N GLY A 28 14.26 -10.35 36.92
CA GLY A 28 13.79 -8.99 37.19
C GLY A 28 14.87 -7.90 37.16
N LYS A 29 16.07 -8.21 36.61
CA LYS A 29 17.20 -7.26 36.50
C LYS A 29 17.83 -7.30 35.13
N SER A 30 18.56 -6.22 34.78
CA SER A 30 19.43 -6.16 33.62
C SER A 30 20.79 -5.60 34.00
N ALA A 31 21.87 -6.18 33.44
CA ALA A 31 23.21 -5.61 33.51
C ALA A 31 23.52 -4.67 32.35
N TYR A 32 22.59 -4.57 31.39
CA TYR A 32 22.76 -3.80 30.14
C TYR A 32 22.41 -2.33 30.33
N THR A 33 23.05 -1.48 29.49
CA THR A 33 22.70 -0.08 29.29
C THR A 33 22.48 0.12 27.77
N ILE A 34 21.43 0.81 27.39
CA ILE A 34 21.18 1.26 26.00
C ILE A 34 22.05 2.48 25.78
N ILE A 35 22.92 2.43 24.76
CA ILE A 35 23.87 3.50 24.42
C ILE A 35 23.44 4.14 23.10
N ILE A 36 23.30 5.46 23.09
CA ILE A 36 23.07 6.30 21.91
C ILE A 36 24.28 7.21 21.65
N PRO A 37 24.45 7.79 20.46
CA PRO A 37 25.53 8.77 20.19
C PRO A 37 25.47 9.97 21.15
N GLY A 38 26.61 10.57 21.46
CA GLY A 38 26.69 11.79 22.31
C GLY A 38 26.00 13.03 21.70
N LYS A 39 25.74 13.01 20.39
CA LYS A 39 24.90 13.98 19.65
C LYS A 39 23.86 13.20 18.85
N PRO A 40 22.82 12.65 19.49
CA PRO A 40 21.88 11.77 18.84
C PRO A 40 20.94 12.56 17.93
N THR A 41 20.55 11.93 16.83
CA THR A 41 19.42 12.37 16.02
C THR A 41 18.11 12.12 16.75
N HIS A 42 17.03 12.77 16.31
CA HIS A 42 15.68 12.50 16.84
C HIS A 42 15.30 11.01 16.69
N ILE A 43 15.68 10.38 15.58
CA ILE A 43 15.40 8.96 15.31
C ILE A 43 16.14 8.03 16.29
N GLU A 44 17.39 8.32 16.62
CA GLU A 44 18.15 7.53 17.61
C GLU A 44 17.54 7.63 19.01
N VAL A 45 17.12 8.83 19.41
CA VAL A 45 16.42 9.03 20.70
C VAL A 45 15.09 8.27 20.72
N GLN A 46 14.30 8.37 19.65
CA GLN A 46 13.03 7.65 19.52
C GLN A 46 13.24 6.13 19.55
N ALA A 47 14.21 5.62 18.80
CA ALA A 47 14.54 4.21 18.75
C ALA A 47 14.94 3.63 20.13
N ALA A 48 15.79 4.35 20.87
CA ALA A 48 16.18 3.95 22.22
C ALA A 48 14.98 3.92 23.18
N LYS A 49 14.11 4.92 23.12
CA LYS A 49 12.89 4.99 23.92
C LYS A 49 11.92 3.85 23.61
N VAL A 50 11.69 3.56 22.33
CA VAL A 50 10.85 2.44 21.89
C VAL A 50 11.40 1.12 22.41
N LEU A 51 12.72 0.87 22.25
CA LEU A 51 13.35 -0.35 22.76
C LEU A 51 13.18 -0.49 24.27
N GLN A 52 13.45 0.59 25.02
CA GLN A 52 13.32 0.61 26.48
C GLN A 52 11.88 0.29 26.93
N ASP A 53 10.88 0.95 26.32
CA ASP A 53 9.46 0.75 26.62
C ASP A 53 9.02 -0.69 26.37
N TYR A 54 9.35 -1.23 25.19
CA TYR A 54 8.94 -2.58 24.83
C TYR A 54 9.65 -3.65 25.67
N ILE A 55 10.94 -3.50 25.99
CA ILE A 55 11.61 -4.42 26.91
C ILE A 55 10.95 -4.37 28.29
N HIS A 56 10.59 -3.18 28.79
CA HIS A 56 9.84 -3.06 30.04
C HIS A 56 8.48 -3.75 29.95
N ARG A 57 7.72 -3.54 28.88
CA ARG A 57 6.42 -4.20 28.67
C ARG A 57 6.52 -5.72 28.55
N ILE A 58 7.63 -6.26 28.03
CA ILE A 58 7.89 -7.71 27.93
C ILE A 58 8.29 -8.30 29.29
N SER A 59 9.26 -7.67 29.98
CA SER A 59 10.00 -8.28 31.11
C SER A 59 9.78 -7.62 32.46
N GLU A 60 9.12 -6.45 32.51
CA GLU A 60 8.99 -5.57 33.65
C GLU A 60 10.32 -4.92 34.12
N VAL A 61 11.39 -5.04 33.31
CA VAL A 61 12.71 -4.46 33.57
C VAL A 61 12.91 -3.22 32.71
N THR A 62 13.30 -2.11 33.34
CA THR A 62 13.70 -0.89 32.60
C THR A 62 15.22 -0.88 32.44
N ILE A 63 15.71 -0.93 31.22
CA ILE A 63 17.13 -0.81 30.89
C ILE A 63 17.47 0.69 30.81
N PRO A 64 18.49 1.20 31.54
CA PRO A 64 18.84 2.62 31.44
C PRO A 64 19.36 3.01 30.07
N VAL A 65 19.16 4.29 29.69
CA VAL A 65 19.70 4.89 28.47
C VAL A 65 20.79 5.87 28.85
N ALA A 66 21.92 5.82 28.16
CA ALA A 66 23.06 6.72 28.30
C ALA A 66 23.68 7.04 26.93
N ASP A 67 24.59 7.98 26.88
CA ASP A 67 25.32 8.30 25.65
C ASP A 67 26.71 7.63 25.62
N ASP A 68 27.32 7.65 24.43
CA ASP A 68 28.63 7.05 24.17
C ASP A 68 29.83 7.86 24.67
N GLN A 69 29.61 9.00 25.34
CA GLN A 69 30.65 9.76 26.06
C GLN A 69 31.03 9.06 27.36
N GLN A 70 30.15 8.24 27.89
CA GLN A 70 30.44 7.41 29.06
C GLN A 70 31.44 6.30 28.75
N LYS A 71 32.22 5.91 29.74
CA LYS A 71 33.14 4.79 29.62
C LYS A 71 32.36 3.51 29.25
N GLN A 72 32.88 2.82 28.23
CA GLN A 72 32.31 1.56 27.79
C GLN A 72 32.24 0.53 28.92
N THR A 73 31.07 -0.09 29.07
CA THR A 73 30.83 -1.16 30.07
C THR A 73 30.87 -2.53 29.36
N ALA A 74 30.81 -3.61 30.17
CA ALA A 74 30.82 -4.95 29.61
C ALA A 74 29.53 -5.35 28.89
N HIS A 75 28.40 -4.66 29.15
CA HIS A 75 27.06 -5.03 28.68
C HIS A 75 26.34 -3.79 28.14
N GLU A 76 26.37 -3.60 26.83
CA GLU A 76 25.74 -2.46 26.16
C GLU A 76 24.87 -2.91 24.99
N VAL A 77 23.72 -2.21 24.80
CA VAL A 77 22.91 -2.26 23.58
C VAL A 77 23.16 -0.96 22.83
N TRP A 78 23.79 -1.04 21.67
CA TRP A 78 24.13 0.12 20.86
C TRP A 78 23.01 0.47 19.88
N ILE A 79 22.51 1.69 19.93
CA ILE A 79 21.49 2.21 19.04
C ILE A 79 22.09 3.28 18.15
N GLY A 80 22.10 3.05 16.85
CA GLY A 80 22.63 4.00 15.88
C GLY A 80 24.15 3.93 15.72
N LYS A 81 24.76 5.08 15.36
CA LYS A 81 26.20 5.18 15.04
C LYS A 81 27.01 5.57 16.26
N VAL A 82 27.09 4.71 17.26
CA VAL A 82 27.82 4.97 18.51
C VAL A 82 29.33 4.97 18.32
N ASN A 83 30.06 5.79 19.11
CA ASN A 83 31.51 5.85 19.13
C ASN A 83 32.06 4.72 20.03
N ARG A 84 32.11 3.50 19.48
CA ARG A 84 32.69 2.31 20.09
C ARG A 84 33.64 1.64 19.12
N LYS A 85 34.80 1.17 19.59
CA LYS A 85 35.85 0.57 18.74
C LYS A 85 35.29 -0.54 17.84
N ASP A 86 34.48 -1.42 18.41
CA ASP A 86 33.96 -2.58 17.69
C ASP A 86 32.80 -2.23 16.74
N ALA A 87 32.16 -1.07 16.92
CA ALA A 87 31.16 -0.52 16.00
C ALA A 87 31.77 0.09 14.73
N ALA A 88 33.07 0.44 14.76
CA ALA A 88 33.76 1.08 13.63
C ALA A 88 33.84 0.20 12.36
N ASN A 89 33.64 -1.10 12.47
CA ASN A 89 33.70 -2.05 11.35
C ASN A 89 32.34 -2.23 10.64
N ILE A 90 31.32 -1.43 10.96
CA ILE A 90 30.00 -1.53 10.33
C ILE A 90 30.01 -0.72 9.02
N ASN A 91 29.72 -1.40 7.91
CA ASN A 91 29.57 -0.74 6.61
C ASN A 91 28.14 -0.19 6.43
N TYR A 92 27.92 1.05 6.79
CA TYR A 92 26.62 1.71 6.69
C TYR A 92 26.17 1.95 5.25
N ASN A 93 27.10 2.06 4.29
CA ASN A 93 26.74 2.27 2.87
C ASN A 93 25.93 1.12 2.29
N GLU A 94 26.10 -0.10 2.81
CA GLU A 94 25.34 -1.26 2.38
C GLU A 94 23.90 -1.28 2.89
N LEU A 95 23.53 -0.39 3.82
CA LEU A 95 22.19 -0.31 4.39
C LEU A 95 21.28 0.66 3.62
N GLY A 96 21.87 1.53 2.77
CA GLY A 96 21.10 2.58 2.10
C GLY A 96 20.39 3.50 3.09
N THR A 97 19.21 4.01 2.73
CA THR A 97 18.46 4.94 3.58
C THR A 97 17.67 4.25 4.69
N ASP A 98 17.15 3.04 4.46
CA ASP A 98 16.18 2.36 5.31
C ASP A 98 16.61 0.95 5.77
N GLY A 99 17.69 0.40 5.22
CA GLY A 99 18.17 -0.93 5.60
C GLY A 99 18.54 -1.01 7.07
N ILE A 100 18.57 -2.20 7.61
CA ILE A 100 18.78 -2.48 9.03
C ILE A 100 19.95 -3.44 9.25
N LEU A 101 20.56 -3.35 10.42
CA LEU A 101 21.53 -4.34 10.92
C LEU A 101 21.31 -4.56 12.43
N ILE A 102 21.07 -5.82 12.79
CA ILE A 102 21.01 -6.29 14.17
C ILE A 102 22.10 -7.35 14.34
N LYS A 103 23.09 -7.06 15.19
CA LYS A 103 24.27 -7.93 15.31
C LYS A 103 24.75 -8.02 16.74
N THR A 104 25.13 -9.21 17.19
CA THR A 104 25.88 -9.40 18.42
C THR A 104 27.38 -9.30 18.16
N ILE A 105 28.09 -8.58 19.01
CA ILE A 105 29.54 -8.39 18.96
C ILE A 105 30.09 -8.65 20.38
N GLY A 106 30.55 -9.86 20.62
CA GLY A 106 30.83 -10.26 21.99
C GLY A 106 29.57 -10.17 22.88
N GLN A 107 29.65 -9.51 24.01
CA GLN A 107 28.50 -9.26 24.89
C GLN A 107 27.68 -8.02 24.51
N TYR A 108 27.99 -7.38 23.40
CA TYR A 108 27.26 -6.20 22.91
C TYR A 108 26.17 -6.60 21.92
N LEU A 109 25.04 -5.91 21.97
CA LEU A 109 23.99 -5.98 20.95
C LEU A 109 23.97 -4.66 20.17
N CYS A 110 24.30 -4.71 18.89
CA CYS A 110 24.23 -3.56 18.01
C CYS A 110 22.92 -3.59 17.21
N ILE A 111 22.13 -2.52 17.28
CA ILE A 111 20.89 -2.30 16.53
C ILE A 111 21.03 -0.98 15.79
N THR A 112 21.23 -1.02 14.49
CA THR A 112 21.51 0.17 13.68
C THR A 112 20.90 0.05 12.28
N GLY A 113 20.99 1.10 11.48
CA GLY A 113 20.40 1.12 10.15
C GLY A 113 20.79 2.34 9.33
N GLY A 114 20.14 2.48 8.20
CA GLY A 114 20.30 3.61 7.28
C GLY A 114 19.84 4.94 7.87
N ASP A 115 20.28 6.02 7.24
CA ASP A 115 20.22 7.38 7.82
C ASP A 115 18.82 8.00 7.92
N ARG A 116 17.82 7.49 7.19
CA ARG A 116 16.47 8.04 7.27
C ARG A 116 15.74 7.54 8.54
N LYS A 117 15.20 6.33 8.51
CA LYS A 117 14.52 5.68 9.64
C LYS A 117 15.06 4.26 9.91
N GLY A 118 16.11 3.82 9.23
CA GLY A 118 16.65 2.47 9.33
C GLY A 118 16.94 2.03 10.78
N ILE A 119 17.40 2.95 11.62
CA ILE A 119 17.67 2.67 13.05
C ILE A 119 16.39 2.33 13.81
N LEU A 120 15.33 3.10 13.62
CA LEU A 120 14.02 2.83 14.23
C LEU A 120 13.42 1.54 13.69
N TYR A 121 13.54 1.30 12.38
CA TYR A 121 13.12 0.06 11.73
C TYR A 121 13.87 -1.16 12.27
N ALA A 122 15.17 -1.02 12.57
CA ALA A 122 15.96 -2.08 13.20
C ALA A 122 15.42 -2.44 14.60
N VAL A 123 15.02 -1.44 15.39
CA VAL A 123 14.41 -1.69 16.70
C VAL A 123 13.08 -2.43 16.56
N TYR A 124 12.19 -2.00 15.67
CA TYR A 124 10.92 -2.71 15.45
C TYR A 124 11.14 -4.12 14.90
N THR A 125 12.13 -4.32 14.01
CA THR A 125 12.50 -5.65 13.54
C THR A 125 13.02 -6.52 14.68
N PHE A 126 13.87 -5.98 15.57
CA PHE A 126 14.34 -6.69 16.74
C PHE A 126 13.20 -7.12 17.67
N LEU A 127 12.24 -6.23 17.93
CA LEU A 127 11.06 -6.53 18.72
C LEU A 127 10.19 -7.61 18.06
N GLU A 128 10.06 -7.56 16.74
CA GLU A 128 9.22 -8.49 15.99
C GLU A 128 9.87 -9.86 15.80
N ASP A 129 11.07 -9.91 15.23
CA ASP A 129 11.68 -11.15 14.77
C ASP A 129 12.45 -11.87 15.86
N HIS A 130 12.97 -11.15 16.86
CA HIS A 130 13.80 -11.72 17.92
C HIS A 130 13.12 -11.75 19.28
N LEU A 131 12.14 -10.87 19.54
CA LEU A 131 11.39 -10.86 20.82
C LEU A 131 9.94 -11.32 20.69
N GLY A 132 9.44 -11.57 19.47
CA GLY A 132 8.12 -12.13 19.22
C GLY A 132 6.95 -11.16 19.37
N CYS A 133 7.21 -9.85 19.43
CA CYS A 133 6.16 -8.83 19.37
C CYS A 133 5.52 -8.82 17.97
N ARG A 134 4.26 -8.38 17.87
CA ARG A 134 3.57 -8.23 16.58
C ARG A 134 2.60 -7.07 16.64
N LYS A 135 2.67 -6.15 15.68
CA LYS A 135 1.65 -5.12 15.47
C LYS A 135 0.76 -5.52 14.31
N TYR A 136 -0.45 -6.00 14.64
CA TYR A 136 -1.38 -6.53 13.63
C TYR A 136 -2.24 -5.43 12.99
N THR A 137 -2.65 -4.44 13.79
CA THR A 137 -3.43 -3.28 13.35
C THR A 137 -2.98 -2.05 14.11
N SER A 138 -3.49 -0.87 13.78
CA SER A 138 -3.28 0.37 14.54
C SER A 138 -3.61 0.21 16.03
N THR A 139 -4.58 -0.64 16.37
CA THR A 139 -5.09 -0.83 17.74
C THR A 139 -4.71 -2.17 18.37
N LEU A 140 -4.13 -3.12 17.64
CA LEU A 140 -3.79 -4.45 18.16
C LEU A 140 -2.30 -4.72 18.05
N THR A 141 -1.61 -4.65 19.20
CA THR A 141 -0.21 -5.06 19.33
C THR A 141 -0.11 -6.24 20.30
N TYR A 142 0.49 -7.32 19.86
CA TYR A 142 0.85 -8.45 20.73
C TYR A 142 2.22 -8.25 21.33
N ILE A 143 2.33 -8.39 22.64
CA ILE A 143 3.58 -8.29 23.41
C ILE A 143 3.67 -9.52 24.30
N PRO A 144 4.64 -10.43 24.05
CA PRO A 144 4.84 -11.59 24.91
C PRO A 144 5.28 -11.14 26.31
N LYS A 145 4.91 -11.91 27.33
CA LYS A 145 5.38 -11.71 28.70
C LYS A 145 6.51 -12.69 29.00
N GLN A 146 7.71 -12.16 29.22
CA GLN A 146 8.91 -12.98 29.38
C GLN A 146 9.90 -12.28 30.31
N LYS A 147 10.01 -12.75 31.55
CA LYS A 147 10.91 -12.16 32.59
C LYS A 147 12.40 -12.26 32.21
N ASN A 148 12.78 -13.33 31.52
CA ASN A 148 14.17 -13.60 31.16
C ASN A 148 14.30 -13.53 29.63
N ILE A 149 14.93 -12.48 29.09
CA ILE A 149 15.18 -12.31 27.68
C ILE A 149 16.59 -12.80 27.37
N ARG A 150 16.69 -13.91 26.63
CA ARG A 150 17.94 -14.51 26.16
C ARG A 150 18.00 -14.51 24.65
N LEU A 151 19.14 -14.13 24.11
CA LEU A 151 19.40 -14.07 22.68
C LEU A 151 20.60 -14.93 22.33
N ASN A 152 20.47 -15.73 21.30
CA ASN A 152 21.64 -16.35 20.63
C ASN A 152 22.41 -15.29 19.87
N ALA A 153 23.59 -15.66 19.34
CA ALA A 153 24.32 -14.79 18.44
C ALA A 153 23.44 -14.38 17.24
N LEU A 154 23.41 -13.08 16.94
CA LEU A 154 22.58 -12.49 15.88
C LEU A 154 23.48 -11.89 14.79
N HIS A 155 23.04 -12.02 13.54
CA HIS A 155 23.52 -11.27 12.39
C HIS A 155 22.37 -11.15 11.39
N ASP A 156 21.49 -10.20 11.65
CA ASP A 156 20.33 -9.93 10.82
C ASP A 156 20.54 -8.61 10.08
N LYS A 157 20.78 -8.71 8.77
CA LYS A 157 20.94 -7.59 7.86
C LYS A 157 19.84 -7.67 6.82
N GLN A 158 19.01 -6.63 6.76
CA GLN A 158 17.93 -6.55 5.78
C GLN A 158 18.03 -5.22 5.02
N VAL A 159 17.84 -5.28 3.71
CA VAL A 159 17.68 -4.10 2.85
C VAL A 159 16.34 -4.25 2.13
N PRO A 160 15.48 -3.23 2.15
CA PRO A 160 14.16 -3.35 1.54
C PRO A 160 14.23 -3.58 0.04
N ALA A 161 13.30 -4.35 -0.49
CA ALA A 161 13.19 -4.62 -1.92
C ALA A 161 12.84 -3.36 -2.74
N PHE A 162 12.12 -2.42 -2.13
CA PHE A 162 11.70 -1.16 -2.73
C PHE A 162 12.22 0.02 -1.91
N ALA A 163 12.74 1.04 -2.57
CA ALA A 163 13.22 2.26 -1.92
C ALA A 163 12.07 3.10 -1.34
N TYR A 164 10.91 3.10 -1.99
CA TYR A 164 9.68 3.71 -1.49
C TYR A 164 8.57 2.66 -1.40
N ARG A 165 7.84 2.66 -0.27
CA ARG A 165 6.87 1.63 0.11
C ARG A 165 5.70 2.29 0.81
N GLU A 166 4.56 2.34 0.15
CA GLU A 166 3.35 2.89 0.73
C GLU A 166 2.14 2.00 0.44
N THR A 167 1.28 1.82 1.41
CA THR A 167 -0.06 1.29 1.20
C THR A 167 -1.07 2.23 1.84
N PHE A 168 -2.24 2.37 1.22
CA PHE A 168 -3.18 3.44 1.54
C PHE A 168 -4.42 2.91 2.24
N TYR A 169 -4.21 2.14 3.32
CA TYR A 169 -5.25 1.62 4.21
C TYR A 169 -5.32 2.41 5.50
N HIS A 170 -6.47 2.41 6.16
CA HIS A 170 -6.73 3.21 7.36
C HIS A 170 -5.74 2.96 8.51
N ASP A 171 -5.34 1.71 8.73
CA ASP A 171 -4.38 1.35 9.80
C ASP A 171 -3.01 2.01 9.64
N VAL A 172 -2.62 2.35 8.40
CA VAL A 172 -1.33 2.99 8.09
C VAL A 172 -1.27 4.45 8.58
N PHE A 173 -2.40 5.05 8.95
CA PHE A 173 -2.43 6.41 9.50
C PHE A 173 -1.98 6.48 10.97
N ASP A 174 -1.90 5.33 11.65
CA ASP A 174 -1.24 5.24 12.95
C ASP A 174 0.29 5.29 12.78
N PRO A 175 0.97 6.27 13.41
CA PRO A 175 2.42 6.44 13.27
C PRO A 175 3.23 5.20 13.67
N GLU A 176 2.81 4.52 14.73
CA GLU A 176 3.50 3.33 15.20
C GLU A 176 3.30 2.15 14.24
N PHE A 177 2.10 1.98 13.68
CA PHE A 177 1.86 0.95 12.65
C PHE A 177 2.74 1.21 11.41
N MET A 178 2.78 2.46 10.95
CA MET A 178 3.58 2.86 9.79
C MET A 178 5.07 2.58 10.01
N ASP A 179 5.63 3.01 11.14
CA ASP A 179 7.05 2.80 11.46
C ASP A 179 7.37 1.32 11.73
N TRP A 180 6.48 0.59 12.41
CA TRP A 180 6.63 -0.84 12.64
C TRP A 180 6.77 -1.62 11.34
N HIS A 181 5.92 -1.28 10.36
CA HIS A 181 5.90 -1.93 9.05
C HIS A 181 6.82 -1.27 8.02
N LYS A 182 7.61 -0.28 8.43
CA LYS A 182 8.67 0.35 7.60
C LYS A 182 8.12 1.02 6.34
N LEU A 183 6.94 1.66 6.48
CA LEU A 183 6.24 2.32 5.38
C LEU A 183 6.61 3.80 5.26
N HIS A 184 6.26 4.38 4.12
CA HIS A 184 6.35 5.79 3.79
C HIS A 184 4.96 6.41 3.68
N SER A 185 4.91 7.73 3.56
CA SER A 185 3.70 8.48 3.24
C SER A 185 4.00 9.67 2.35
N PHE A 186 3.31 9.80 1.22
CA PHE A 186 3.42 10.99 0.37
C PHE A 186 2.85 12.24 1.05
N GLU A 187 1.95 12.08 2.01
CA GLU A 187 1.37 13.17 2.80
C GLU A 187 2.19 13.53 4.05
N GLY A 188 3.26 12.81 4.35
CA GLY A 188 4.07 13.03 5.55
C GLY A 188 3.39 12.62 6.85
N ARG A 189 2.53 11.61 6.82
CA ARG A 189 1.85 11.06 7.98
C ARG A 189 2.82 10.36 8.93
N GLY A 190 2.40 10.18 10.18
CA GLY A 190 3.20 9.48 11.17
C GLY A 190 4.46 10.22 11.61
N GLY A 191 4.51 11.56 11.47
CA GLY A 191 5.69 12.35 11.79
C GLY A 191 6.86 12.18 10.81
N ASP A 192 6.64 11.44 9.72
CA ASP A 192 7.59 11.36 8.62
C ASP A 192 7.50 12.64 7.78
N LYS A 193 8.63 13.32 7.58
CA LYS A 193 8.68 14.39 6.58
C LYS A 193 8.53 13.73 5.22
N SER A 194 7.43 14.06 4.52
CA SER A 194 7.23 13.53 3.17
C SER A 194 8.42 13.87 2.29
N GLN A 195 8.91 12.87 1.56
CA GLN A 195 9.88 13.12 0.50
C GLN A 195 9.26 13.81 -0.72
N TRP A 196 7.92 13.90 -0.76
CA TRP A 196 7.16 14.49 -1.86
C TRP A 196 6.79 15.94 -1.59
N GLY A 197 7.18 16.79 -2.51
CA GLY A 197 6.73 18.18 -2.53
C GLY A 197 5.35 18.33 -3.16
N SER A 198 5.09 17.55 -4.21
CA SER A 198 3.79 17.40 -4.88
C SER A 198 3.62 15.96 -5.37
N TRP A 199 2.37 15.43 -5.40
CA TRP A 199 2.11 14.02 -5.66
C TRP A 199 1.74 13.74 -7.13
N VAL A 200 0.53 14.03 -7.57
CA VAL A 200 0.02 13.73 -8.92
C VAL A 200 -0.91 14.81 -9.44
N HIS A 201 -1.26 14.74 -10.73
CA HIS A 201 -2.22 15.63 -11.41
C HIS A 201 -1.89 17.13 -11.21
N THR A 202 -0.61 17.51 -11.42
CA THR A 202 -0.08 18.79 -11.00
C THR A 202 -0.08 19.87 -12.08
N PHE A 203 -0.42 19.55 -13.33
CA PHE A 203 -0.41 20.54 -14.41
C PHE A 203 -1.24 21.78 -14.07
N HIS A 204 -2.46 21.60 -13.54
CA HIS A 204 -3.31 22.72 -13.16
C HIS A 204 -2.81 23.51 -11.95
N ASN A 205 -1.99 22.91 -11.09
CA ASN A 205 -1.36 23.60 -9.96
C ASN A 205 -0.12 24.39 -10.40
N LEU A 206 0.53 23.94 -11.47
CA LEU A 206 1.72 24.56 -12.03
C LEU A 206 1.39 25.63 -13.09
N LEU A 207 0.21 25.54 -13.70
CA LEU A 207 -0.34 26.52 -14.61
C LEU A 207 -1.87 26.52 -14.47
N ASP A 208 -2.39 27.47 -13.64
CA ASP A 208 -3.81 27.48 -13.24
C ASP A 208 -4.69 28.02 -14.38
N PRO A 209 -5.69 27.23 -14.85
CA PRO A 209 -6.65 27.71 -15.86
C PRO A 209 -7.43 28.95 -15.43
N LYS A 210 -7.61 29.20 -14.12
CA LYS A 210 -8.27 30.42 -13.62
C LYS A 210 -7.46 31.68 -13.89
N GLU A 211 -6.13 31.56 -13.88
CA GLU A 211 -5.22 32.68 -14.09
C GLU A 211 -4.96 32.95 -15.57
N TYR A 212 -4.78 31.86 -16.36
CA TYR A 212 -4.32 31.97 -17.73
C TYR A 212 -5.39 31.63 -18.78
N GLY A 213 -6.49 30.97 -18.43
CA GLY A 213 -7.41 30.40 -19.39
C GLY A 213 -8.08 31.39 -20.33
N GLU A 214 -8.46 32.58 -19.82
CA GLU A 214 -9.10 33.62 -20.62
C GLU A 214 -8.09 34.42 -21.47
N THR A 215 -6.87 34.67 -20.94
CA THR A 215 -5.86 35.54 -21.57
C THR A 215 -4.90 34.79 -22.47
N HIS A 216 -4.66 33.49 -22.17
CA HIS A 216 -3.68 32.64 -22.86
C HIS A 216 -4.25 31.24 -23.13
N PRO A 217 -5.34 31.12 -23.90
CA PRO A 217 -5.93 29.81 -24.22
C PRO A 217 -4.95 28.89 -24.96
N GLU A 218 -3.92 29.43 -25.65
CA GLU A 218 -2.87 28.67 -26.33
C GLU A 218 -1.96 27.87 -25.37
N TYR A 219 -2.02 28.09 -24.09
CA TYR A 219 -1.30 27.31 -23.09
C TYR A 219 -1.96 25.96 -22.80
N PHE A 220 -3.22 25.80 -23.18
CA PHE A 220 -4.03 24.61 -22.93
C PHE A 220 -4.24 23.78 -24.18
N SER A 221 -4.77 22.55 -23.99
CA SER A 221 -4.95 21.61 -25.07
C SER A 221 -5.84 22.13 -26.19
N PHE A 222 -5.43 21.82 -27.41
CA PHE A 222 -6.24 21.98 -28.62
C PHE A 222 -6.75 20.61 -29.04
N TYR A 223 -8.05 20.42 -29.08
CA TYR A 223 -8.74 19.26 -29.65
C TYR A 223 -10.13 19.69 -30.12
N ASP A 224 -10.79 18.89 -30.95
CA ASP A 224 -12.10 19.19 -31.54
C ASP A 224 -12.16 20.59 -32.20
N GLY A 225 -11.06 21.03 -32.81
CA GLY A 225 -10.96 22.28 -33.53
C GLY A 225 -10.82 23.54 -32.70
N GLN A 226 -10.68 23.45 -31.37
CA GLN A 226 -10.55 24.63 -30.50
C GLN A 226 -9.63 24.40 -29.28
N ARG A 227 -9.30 25.49 -28.57
CA ARG A 227 -8.59 25.43 -27.29
C ARG A 227 -9.57 25.25 -26.14
N HIS A 228 -9.18 24.40 -25.18
CA HIS A 228 -9.98 24.07 -24.01
C HIS A 228 -9.21 24.50 -22.75
N ALA A 229 -9.44 25.73 -22.33
CA ALA A 229 -8.74 26.37 -21.20
C ALA A 229 -9.64 26.52 -19.96
N GLY A 230 -10.82 25.90 -19.97
CA GLY A 230 -11.84 26.07 -18.96
C GLY A 230 -11.71 25.14 -17.75
N LEU A 231 -12.67 25.34 -16.86
CA LEU A 231 -12.95 24.47 -15.74
C LEU A 231 -14.34 23.87 -15.91
N ILE A 232 -14.47 22.58 -15.66
CA ILE A 232 -15.75 21.87 -15.67
C ILE A 232 -16.07 21.35 -14.26
N PRO A 233 -17.33 21.06 -13.93
CA PRO A 233 -17.67 20.37 -12.69
C PRO A 233 -16.85 19.08 -12.57
N ASN A 234 -16.27 18.83 -11.39
CA ASN A 234 -15.64 17.55 -11.14
C ASN A 234 -16.70 16.41 -11.15
N TRP A 235 -16.25 15.17 -11.23
CA TRP A 235 -17.11 14.00 -11.36
C TRP A 235 -18.15 13.86 -10.23
N ASP A 236 -17.86 14.36 -9.02
CA ASP A 236 -18.79 14.32 -7.87
C ASP A 236 -19.66 15.59 -7.72
N LYS A 237 -19.47 16.57 -8.61
CA LYS A 237 -20.16 17.86 -8.65
C LYS A 237 -20.02 18.71 -7.38
N THR A 238 -19.00 18.42 -6.56
CA THR A 238 -18.71 19.20 -5.34
C THR A 238 -17.75 20.34 -5.59
N GLY A 239 -17.11 20.38 -6.75
CA GLY A 239 -16.15 21.40 -7.15
C GLY A 239 -15.94 21.43 -8.65
N VAL A 240 -14.81 22.01 -9.07
CA VAL A 240 -14.41 22.10 -10.47
C VAL A 240 -13.04 21.47 -10.68
N GLN A 241 -12.80 21.00 -11.90
CA GLN A 241 -11.54 20.41 -12.36
C GLN A 241 -11.16 21.00 -13.72
N PRO A 242 -9.89 20.92 -14.14
CA PRO A 242 -9.47 21.32 -15.46
C PRO A 242 -10.19 20.52 -16.56
N GLU A 243 -10.69 21.21 -17.57
CA GLU A 243 -11.32 20.59 -18.72
C GLU A 243 -10.32 19.76 -19.55
N ALA A 244 -9.06 20.21 -19.62
CA ALA A 244 -8.04 19.66 -20.52
C ALA A 244 -6.63 19.65 -19.91
N GLN A 245 -5.67 19.21 -20.71
CA GLN A 245 -4.25 19.20 -20.40
C GLN A 245 -3.57 20.50 -20.82
N LEU A 246 -2.25 20.62 -20.59
CA LEU A 246 -1.42 21.70 -21.09
C LEU A 246 -0.96 21.46 -22.53
N CYS A 247 -0.65 22.52 -23.28
CA CYS A 247 0.02 22.47 -24.56
C CYS A 247 1.54 22.31 -24.36
N LEU A 248 2.03 21.07 -24.31
CA LEU A 248 3.42 20.74 -23.96
C LEU A 248 4.47 21.19 -24.99
N SER A 249 4.03 21.59 -26.20
CA SER A 249 4.90 22.15 -27.23
C SER A 249 5.07 23.68 -27.14
N ASN A 250 4.29 24.34 -26.27
CA ASN A 250 4.40 25.79 -26.08
C ASN A 250 5.58 26.13 -25.17
N PRO A 251 6.56 26.96 -25.59
CA PRO A 251 7.72 27.29 -24.78
C PRO A 251 7.37 28.09 -23.51
N ASP A 252 6.36 28.95 -23.57
CA ASP A 252 5.94 29.75 -22.42
C ASP A 252 5.37 28.89 -21.31
N VAL A 253 4.65 27.80 -21.66
CA VAL A 253 4.17 26.79 -20.72
C VAL A 253 5.34 26.15 -19.95
N LEU A 254 6.44 25.85 -20.62
CA LEU A 254 7.63 25.30 -19.98
C LEU A 254 8.22 26.28 -18.95
N GLU A 255 8.35 27.54 -19.32
CA GLU A 255 8.93 28.58 -18.43
C GLU A 255 8.02 28.83 -17.21
N ILE A 256 6.71 28.94 -17.40
CA ILE A 256 5.74 29.13 -16.31
C ILE A 256 5.77 27.93 -15.36
N VAL A 257 5.71 26.69 -15.90
CA VAL A 257 5.76 25.46 -15.10
C VAL A 257 7.07 25.39 -14.30
N CYS A 258 8.22 25.68 -14.90
CA CYS A 258 9.49 25.67 -14.18
C CYS A 258 9.56 26.76 -13.09
N ASN A 259 9.06 27.97 -13.35
CA ASN A 259 9.05 29.04 -12.37
C ASN A 259 8.15 28.72 -11.17
N ASN A 260 6.94 28.22 -11.41
CA ASN A 260 6.00 27.87 -10.35
C ASN A 260 6.47 26.63 -9.57
N LEU A 261 7.08 25.66 -10.25
CA LEU A 261 7.71 24.51 -9.60
C LEU A 261 8.87 24.94 -8.68
N LYS A 262 9.72 25.87 -9.14
CA LYS A 262 10.78 26.46 -8.31
C LYS A 262 10.22 27.14 -7.06
N LEU A 263 9.19 27.97 -7.20
CA LEU A 263 8.54 28.64 -6.07
C LEU A 263 7.96 27.62 -5.07
N ALA A 264 7.45 26.49 -5.55
CA ALA A 264 6.98 25.40 -4.69
C ALA A 264 8.14 24.70 -3.98
N MET A 265 9.26 24.45 -4.67
CA MET A 265 10.49 23.86 -4.12
C MET A 265 11.12 24.74 -3.04
N ASP A 266 11.13 26.05 -3.23
CA ASP A 266 11.68 27.00 -2.26
C ASP A 266 10.89 26.98 -0.93
N LYS A 267 9.59 26.62 -0.97
CA LYS A 267 8.74 26.47 0.22
C LYS A 267 8.95 25.14 0.96
N LYS A 268 9.46 24.10 0.27
CA LYS A 268 9.72 22.76 0.83
C LYS A 268 11.08 22.25 0.35
N PRO A 269 12.19 22.87 0.74
CA PRO A 269 13.52 22.56 0.20
C PRO A 269 13.98 21.11 0.50
N GLU A 270 13.47 20.53 1.58
CA GLU A 270 13.75 19.16 1.99
C GLU A 270 13.10 18.10 1.10
N ALA A 271 12.03 18.44 0.37
CA ALA A 271 11.36 17.50 -0.51
C ALA A 271 12.25 17.13 -1.71
N LEU A 272 12.32 15.85 -2.01
CA LEU A 272 13.12 15.28 -3.10
C LEU A 272 12.30 15.09 -4.38
N TYR A 273 11.08 14.54 -4.25
CA TYR A 273 10.22 14.20 -5.37
C TYR A 273 9.20 15.30 -5.67
N TRP A 274 9.10 15.67 -6.95
CA TRP A 274 8.20 16.72 -7.42
C TRP A 274 7.45 16.25 -8.66
N SER A 275 6.15 16.21 -8.57
CA SER A 275 5.33 15.79 -9.69
C SER A 275 5.19 16.91 -10.73
N VAL A 276 5.37 16.54 -12.00
CA VAL A 276 5.01 17.29 -13.20
C VAL A 276 4.22 16.34 -14.08
N SER A 277 2.92 16.26 -13.88
CA SER A 277 2.07 15.22 -14.45
C SER A 277 0.72 15.75 -14.90
N GLN A 278 0.14 15.05 -15.87
CA GLN A 278 -1.16 15.38 -16.47
C GLN A 278 -2.30 15.43 -15.45
N ASN A 279 -3.30 16.26 -15.75
CA ASN A 279 -4.58 16.30 -15.05
C ASN A 279 -5.34 14.96 -15.21
N ASP A 280 -6.29 14.67 -14.34
CA ASP A 280 -7.06 13.40 -14.37
C ASP A 280 -8.14 13.41 -15.46
N ASN A 281 -7.69 13.53 -16.70
CA ASN A 281 -8.51 13.40 -17.90
C ASN A 281 -7.67 12.98 -19.11
N VAL A 282 -8.32 12.59 -20.22
CA VAL A 282 -7.69 12.12 -21.46
C VAL A 282 -7.60 13.20 -22.55
N ASN A 283 -7.88 14.44 -22.22
CA ASN A 283 -8.01 15.57 -23.18
C ASN A 283 -6.66 16.20 -23.51
N TYR A 284 -5.74 15.39 -24.08
CA TYR A 284 -4.40 15.84 -24.47
C TYR A 284 -4.42 16.80 -25.68
N CYS A 285 -3.34 17.59 -25.83
CA CYS A 285 -3.24 18.57 -26.89
C CYS A 285 -2.91 17.94 -28.25
N GLN A 286 -3.75 18.20 -29.24
CA GLN A 286 -3.64 17.73 -30.64
C GLN A 286 -3.26 18.85 -31.62
N CYS A 287 -2.72 19.99 -31.12
CA CYS A 287 -2.23 21.03 -32.04
C CYS A 287 -1.05 20.49 -32.87
N GLU A 288 -0.81 21.12 -34.03
CA GLU A 288 0.20 20.67 -35.01
C GLU A 288 1.58 20.37 -34.39
N LYS A 289 2.05 21.22 -33.46
CA LYS A 289 3.34 21.04 -32.80
C LYS A 289 3.33 19.85 -31.81
N CYS A 290 2.25 19.67 -31.02
CA CYS A 290 2.12 18.53 -30.12
C CYS A 290 1.98 17.23 -30.91
N ALA A 291 1.15 17.23 -31.98
CA ALA A 291 0.98 16.07 -32.86
C ALA A 291 2.31 15.68 -33.54
N ALA A 292 3.15 16.65 -33.91
CA ALA A 292 4.48 16.35 -34.45
C ALA A 292 5.40 15.66 -33.46
N ILE A 293 5.36 16.06 -32.17
CA ILE A 293 6.12 15.43 -31.08
C ILE A 293 5.59 14.00 -30.85
N ASP A 294 4.27 13.82 -30.81
CA ASP A 294 3.67 12.50 -30.63
C ASP A 294 4.01 11.58 -31.81
N LYS A 295 3.96 12.08 -33.04
CA LYS A 295 4.40 11.32 -34.24
C LYS A 295 5.86 10.88 -34.15
N GLN A 296 6.71 11.69 -33.51
CA GLN A 296 8.13 11.36 -33.34
C GLN A 296 8.36 10.30 -32.25
N TYR A 297 7.67 10.41 -31.11
CA TYR A 297 7.99 9.65 -29.92
C TYR A 297 6.88 8.70 -29.44
N ALA A 298 5.65 8.81 -29.96
CA ALA A 298 4.56 7.91 -29.56
C ALA A 298 4.84 6.47 -30.02
N ALA A 299 4.48 5.52 -29.15
CA ALA A 299 4.66 4.11 -29.44
C ALA A 299 3.65 3.61 -30.49
N PHE A 300 2.46 4.22 -30.55
CA PHE A 300 1.36 3.88 -31.46
C PHE A 300 0.71 5.14 -32.02
N THR A 301 0.13 5.03 -33.20
CA THR A 301 -0.79 6.07 -33.69
C THR A 301 -2.14 5.99 -32.96
N PRO A 302 -2.96 7.06 -32.98
CA PRO A 302 -4.28 7.06 -32.33
C PRO A 302 -5.18 5.90 -32.77
N GLU A 303 -5.04 5.41 -33.98
CA GLU A 303 -5.87 4.35 -34.59
C GLU A 303 -5.35 2.94 -34.27
N GLU A 304 -4.04 2.77 -34.05
CA GLU A 304 -3.42 1.45 -33.87
C GLU A 304 -3.76 0.80 -32.56
N LYS A 305 -3.93 1.57 -31.50
CA LYS A 305 -4.20 1.02 -30.17
C LYS A 305 -5.09 1.94 -29.35
N MET A 306 -6.17 1.38 -28.83
CA MET A 306 -7.13 2.08 -27.97
C MET A 306 -7.21 1.42 -26.62
N TYR A 307 -7.32 2.22 -25.57
CA TYR A 307 -7.73 1.80 -24.24
C TYR A 307 -9.17 2.22 -23.94
N SER A 308 -9.73 1.74 -22.84
CA SER A 308 -11.04 2.15 -22.36
C SER A 308 -10.95 2.61 -20.91
N THR A 309 -11.63 3.70 -20.60
CA THR A 309 -11.90 4.11 -19.22
C THR A 309 -12.88 3.13 -18.57
N HIS A 310 -13.07 3.25 -17.27
CA HIS A 310 -14.09 2.48 -16.53
C HIS A 310 -15.52 2.78 -16.96
N GLY A 311 -15.78 3.96 -17.50
CA GLY A 311 -17.06 4.37 -18.08
C GLY A 311 -17.29 3.83 -19.49
N GLY A 312 -16.32 3.10 -20.06
CA GLY A 312 -16.38 2.59 -21.44
C GLY A 312 -15.94 3.61 -22.50
N GLU A 313 -15.57 4.82 -22.11
CA GLU A 313 -14.97 5.80 -23.01
C GLU A 313 -13.63 5.28 -23.54
N LYS A 314 -13.45 5.39 -24.87
CA LYS A 314 -12.23 4.94 -25.52
C LYS A 314 -11.27 6.11 -25.73
N TYR A 315 -9.99 5.85 -25.55
CA TYR A 315 -8.93 6.81 -25.79
C TYR A 315 -7.70 6.14 -26.43
N PRO A 316 -6.92 6.86 -27.25
CA PRO A 316 -5.75 6.29 -27.91
C PRO A 316 -4.63 6.01 -26.91
N ALA A 317 -3.92 4.90 -27.09
CA ALA A 317 -2.75 4.51 -26.31
C ALA A 317 -1.48 5.09 -26.95
N LEU A 318 -1.36 6.42 -27.00
CA LEU A 318 -0.22 7.10 -27.63
C LEU A 318 1.12 6.76 -26.99
N GLY A 319 1.13 6.68 -25.67
CA GLY A 319 2.34 6.57 -24.88
C GLY A 319 2.85 7.92 -24.35
N SER A 320 3.90 7.86 -23.57
CA SER A 320 4.42 9.04 -22.86
C SER A 320 5.34 9.96 -23.67
N GLY A 321 5.32 9.91 -24.99
CA GLY A 321 6.28 10.63 -25.86
C GLY A 321 6.35 12.13 -25.61
N SER A 322 5.23 12.84 -25.79
CA SER A 322 5.15 14.29 -25.59
C SER A 322 5.34 14.69 -24.12
N ILE A 323 4.76 13.91 -23.18
CA ILE A 323 4.94 14.16 -21.75
C ILE A 323 6.41 14.00 -21.38
N LEU A 324 7.08 12.91 -21.78
CA LEU A 324 8.47 12.69 -21.43
C LEU A 324 9.41 13.73 -22.07
N ALA A 325 9.14 14.16 -23.30
CA ALA A 325 9.89 15.23 -23.96
C ALA A 325 9.81 16.56 -23.19
N PHE A 326 8.64 16.87 -22.62
CA PHE A 326 8.43 18.04 -21.77
C PHE A 326 9.11 17.88 -20.40
N VAL A 327 8.83 16.78 -19.72
CA VAL A 327 9.34 16.50 -18.35
C VAL A 327 10.86 16.41 -18.32
N ASN A 328 11.49 15.87 -19.36
CA ASN A 328 12.95 15.88 -19.48
C ASN A 328 13.53 17.31 -19.48
N LYS A 329 12.88 18.26 -20.15
CA LYS A 329 13.32 19.68 -20.13
C LYS A 329 13.13 20.32 -18.76
N VAL A 330 12.07 19.96 -18.03
CA VAL A 330 11.89 20.38 -16.63
C VAL A 330 12.98 19.77 -15.75
N ALA A 331 13.25 18.46 -15.89
CA ALA A 331 14.27 17.76 -15.11
C ALA A 331 15.69 18.31 -15.33
N ASP A 332 16.01 18.76 -16.54
CA ASP A 332 17.28 19.43 -16.87
C ASP A 332 17.46 20.76 -16.09
N ARG A 333 16.36 21.42 -15.67
CA ARG A 333 16.40 22.65 -14.85
C ARG A 333 16.60 22.39 -13.35
N PHE A 334 16.29 21.17 -12.87
CA PHE A 334 16.32 20.81 -11.47
C PHE A 334 17.11 19.50 -11.23
N PRO A 335 18.42 19.49 -11.49
CA PRO A 335 19.23 18.25 -11.46
C PRO A 335 19.32 17.62 -10.07
N ASP A 336 19.13 18.40 -8.99
CA ASP A 336 19.18 17.93 -7.60
C ASP A 336 17.83 17.43 -7.07
N LYS A 337 16.77 17.47 -7.89
CA LYS A 337 15.44 17.00 -7.54
C LYS A 337 15.02 15.84 -8.46
N ILE A 338 14.12 15.02 -8.00
CA ILE A 338 13.49 13.97 -8.82
C ILE A 338 12.16 14.50 -9.34
N ILE A 339 12.03 14.56 -10.65
CA ILE A 339 10.80 14.97 -11.31
C ILE A 339 9.99 13.72 -11.64
N SER A 340 8.83 13.57 -10.99
CA SER A 340 7.93 12.45 -11.21
C SER A 340 6.85 12.79 -12.23
N THR A 341 6.55 11.86 -13.12
CA THR A 341 5.44 12.01 -14.07
C THR A 341 4.63 10.73 -14.16
N LEU A 342 3.35 10.86 -14.52
CA LEU A 342 2.44 9.72 -14.67
C LEU A 342 2.61 9.05 -16.03
N ALA A 343 2.71 7.73 -16.02
CA ALA A 343 2.43 6.86 -17.14
C ALA A 343 1.04 6.24 -16.90
N TYR A 344 -0.01 6.95 -17.32
CA TYR A 344 -1.39 6.72 -16.93
C TYR A 344 -2.33 6.99 -18.09
N GLN A 345 -3.32 6.13 -18.28
CA GLN A 345 -4.29 6.24 -19.36
C GLN A 345 -3.58 6.37 -20.73
N TYR A 346 -3.86 7.42 -21.52
CA TYR A 346 -3.29 7.62 -22.86
C TYR A 346 -1.75 7.64 -22.89
N SER A 347 -1.10 7.96 -21.79
CA SER A 347 0.36 8.05 -21.68
C SER A 347 1.01 6.82 -21.04
N ARG A 348 0.27 5.72 -20.73
CA ARG A 348 0.79 4.55 -19.99
C ARG A 348 1.91 3.82 -20.73
N VAL A 349 1.80 3.72 -22.05
CA VAL A 349 2.76 3.00 -22.89
C VAL A 349 4.12 3.72 -22.90
N PRO A 350 5.25 3.00 -22.77
CA PRO A 350 6.58 3.61 -22.91
C PRO A 350 6.77 4.20 -24.32
N PRO A 351 7.43 5.36 -24.44
CA PRO A 351 7.68 6.00 -25.72
C PRO A 351 8.75 5.27 -26.53
N LYS A 352 8.87 5.60 -27.81
CA LYS A 352 10.01 5.22 -28.67
C LYS A 352 11.00 6.38 -28.80
N ASP A 353 12.26 6.06 -29.05
CA ASP A 353 13.33 7.00 -29.45
C ASP A 353 13.58 8.17 -28.47
N ILE A 354 13.12 8.08 -27.22
CA ILE A 354 13.41 9.03 -26.16
C ILE A 354 13.55 8.29 -24.82
N LEU A 355 14.56 8.67 -24.02
CA LEU A 355 14.83 8.09 -22.70
C LEU A 355 14.50 9.11 -21.60
N PRO A 356 14.03 8.66 -20.44
CA PRO A 356 13.94 9.50 -19.25
C PRO A 356 15.32 10.01 -18.80
N ARG A 357 15.41 11.25 -18.33
CA ARG A 357 16.59 11.71 -17.58
C ARG A 357 16.79 10.87 -16.32
N LYS A 358 18.01 10.80 -15.80
CA LYS A 358 18.31 10.00 -14.58
C LYS A 358 17.49 10.41 -13.36
N ASN A 359 17.12 11.70 -13.30
CA ASN A 359 16.28 12.27 -12.24
C ASN A 359 14.79 12.35 -12.62
N VAL A 360 14.34 11.62 -13.64
CA VAL A 360 12.91 11.46 -13.95
C VAL A 360 12.42 10.14 -13.38
N ASN A 361 11.38 10.21 -12.56
CA ASN A 361 10.65 9.06 -12.03
C ASN A 361 9.37 8.84 -12.85
N ILE A 362 9.15 7.60 -13.27
CA ILE A 362 7.94 7.19 -13.99
C ILE A 362 6.98 6.54 -13.02
N MET A 363 5.82 7.16 -12.79
CA MET A 363 4.74 6.59 -11.99
C MET A 363 3.77 5.84 -12.91
N LEU A 364 3.93 4.53 -12.98
CA LEU A 364 3.15 3.65 -13.86
C LEU A 364 1.90 3.14 -13.13
N CYS A 365 0.72 3.42 -13.69
CA CYS A 365 -0.56 3.08 -13.09
C CYS A 365 -1.19 1.84 -13.73
N SER A 366 -1.74 0.93 -12.91
CA SER A 366 -2.40 -0.31 -13.35
C SER A 366 -3.94 -0.22 -13.34
N ILE A 367 -4.51 0.99 -13.49
CA ILE A 367 -5.93 1.27 -13.21
C ILE A 367 -6.89 0.44 -14.09
N GLU A 368 -6.54 0.16 -15.35
CA GLU A 368 -7.38 -0.59 -16.28
C GLU A 368 -7.30 -2.11 -16.10
N SER A 369 -6.36 -2.58 -15.26
CA SER A 369 -6.08 -4.00 -15.12
C SER A 369 -7.18 -4.74 -14.35
N THR A 370 -7.40 -6.00 -14.73
CA THR A 370 -8.29 -6.89 -13.96
C THR A 370 -7.67 -7.28 -12.61
N ARG A 371 -8.53 -7.61 -11.64
CA ARG A 371 -8.11 -8.00 -10.28
C ARG A 371 -8.47 -9.44 -9.90
N ASN A 372 -8.96 -10.23 -10.84
CA ASN A 372 -9.26 -11.66 -10.63
C ASN A 372 -8.08 -12.59 -10.93
N GLU A 373 -7.06 -12.11 -11.60
CA GLU A 373 -5.80 -12.84 -11.87
C GLU A 373 -4.58 -11.90 -11.74
N THR A 374 -3.38 -12.49 -11.76
CA THR A 374 -2.15 -11.70 -11.66
C THR A 374 -2.01 -10.75 -12.85
N LEU A 375 -1.39 -9.60 -12.65
CA LEU A 375 -1.15 -8.62 -13.72
C LEU A 375 -0.31 -9.20 -14.86
N GLU A 376 0.61 -10.11 -14.58
CA GLU A 376 1.43 -10.75 -15.62
C GLU A 376 0.61 -11.67 -16.53
N ALA A 377 -0.39 -12.38 -15.99
CA ALA A 377 -1.22 -13.32 -16.72
C ALA A 377 -2.49 -12.67 -17.29
N GLY A 378 -3.19 -11.87 -16.49
CA GLY A 378 -4.50 -11.31 -16.82
C GLY A 378 -4.46 -9.99 -17.59
N ASP A 379 -3.35 -9.25 -17.53
CA ASP A 379 -3.16 -8.01 -18.28
C ASP A 379 -1.82 -7.97 -19.00
N THR A 380 -1.79 -8.64 -20.15
CA THR A 380 -0.59 -8.69 -21.00
C THR A 380 -0.17 -7.30 -21.51
N ALA A 381 -1.11 -6.34 -21.62
CA ALA A 381 -0.80 -4.97 -22.04
C ALA A 381 -0.04 -4.24 -20.95
N PHE A 382 -0.51 -4.27 -19.70
CA PHE A 382 0.21 -3.69 -18.56
C PHE A 382 1.57 -4.36 -18.35
N ALA A 383 1.62 -5.70 -18.42
CA ALA A 383 2.86 -6.46 -18.28
C ALA A 383 3.89 -6.08 -19.36
N SER A 384 3.43 -5.85 -20.61
CA SER A 384 4.27 -5.36 -21.70
C SER A 384 4.77 -3.94 -21.44
N ASP A 385 3.88 -3.05 -20.98
CA ASP A 385 4.22 -1.65 -20.69
C ASP A 385 5.26 -1.57 -19.56
N LEU A 386 5.08 -2.32 -18.47
CA LEU A 386 6.07 -2.38 -17.37
C LEU A 386 7.43 -2.89 -17.85
N LYS A 387 7.45 -4.01 -18.60
CA LYS A 387 8.69 -4.55 -19.17
C LYS A 387 9.35 -3.57 -20.16
N GLY A 388 8.55 -2.80 -20.88
CA GLY A 388 9.02 -1.75 -21.78
C GLY A 388 9.68 -0.59 -21.03
N TRP A 389 9.03 -0.09 -19.98
CA TRP A 389 9.60 0.93 -19.10
C TRP A 389 10.89 0.46 -18.42
N GLY A 390 10.91 -0.77 -17.91
CA GLY A 390 12.10 -1.37 -17.28
C GLY A 390 13.33 -1.52 -18.19
N LYS A 391 13.16 -1.43 -19.53
CA LYS A 391 14.28 -1.41 -20.49
C LYS A 391 14.93 -0.03 -20.61
N ILE A 392 14.21 1.04 -20.30
CA ILE A 392 14.68 2.42 -20.51
C ILE A 392 14.89 3.21 -19.23
N THR A 393 14.43 2.71 -18.08
CA THR A 393 14.71 3.29 -16.76
C THR A 393 14.57 2.25 -15.64
N ASN A 394 15.27 2.47 -14.53
CA ASN A 394 15.09 1.75 -13.26
C ASN A 394 14.47 2.65 -12.16
N ASN A 395 14.02 3.85 -12.51
CA ASN A 395 13.36 4.77 -11.60
C ASN A 395 11.85 4.74 -11.86
N ILE A 396 11.23 3.59 -11.50
CA ILE A 396 9.81 3.32 -11.70
C ILE A 396 9.13 3.19 -10.34
N LEU A 397 8.08 3.99 -10.15
CA LEU A 397 7.08 3.79 -9.11
C LEU A 397 5.85 3.14 -9.77
N VAL A 398 5.36 2.02 -9.24
CA VAL A 398 4.08 1.48 -9.66
C VAL A 398 3.00 1.93 -8.70
N TRP A 399 1.91 2.47 -9.25
CA TRP A 399 0.66 2.70 -8.55
C TRP A 399 -0.29 1.54 -8.87
N ASP A 400 -0.42 0.63 -7.92
CA ASP A 400 -1.37 -0.49 -8.01
C ASP A 400 -2.61 -0.24 -7.15
N TYR A 401 -3.68 -0.98 -7.41
CA TYR A 401 -5.00 -0.79 -6.83
C TYR A 401 -5.49 -2.10 -6.24
N THR A 402 -5.76 -2.12 -4.93
CA THR A 402 -6.00 -3.36 -4.19
C THR A 402 -7.42 -3.51 -3.65
N ILE A 403 -8.33 -2.56 -3.95
CA ILE A 403 -9.70 -2.51 -3.45
C ILE A 403 -10.69 -2.07 -4.53
N ARG A 404 -11.99 -2.25 -4.32
CA ARG A 404 -13.08 -1.67 -5.12
C ARG A 404 -13.46 -0.29 -4.60
N PHE A 405 -13.15 0.76 -5.36
CA PHE A 405 -13.38 2.14 -4.93
C PHE A 405 -14.87 2.53 -4.87
N SER A 406 -15.65 2.10 -5.84
CA SER A 406 -17.09 2.39 -5.87
C SER A 406 -17.89 1.61 -4.82
N ASN A 407 -17.30 0.55 -4.25
CA ASN A 407 -17.96 -0.38 -3.35
C ASN A 407 -16.95 -0.96 -2.35
N LEU A 408 -16.47 -0.15 -1.40
CA LEU A 408 -15.41 -0.51 -0.43
C LEU A 408 -15.74 -1.76 0.41
N LEU A 409 -17.02 -2.03 0.61
CA LEU A 409 -17.50 -3.19 1.35
C LEU A 409 -17.88 -4.38 0.45
N ALA A 410 -17.73 -4.29 -0.88
CA ALA A 410 -18.02 -5.43 -1.74
C ALA A 410 -16.98 -6.55 -1.56
N PRO A 411 -17.37 -7.84 -1.56
CA PRO A 411 -16.42 -8.94 -1.62
C PRO A 411 -15.47 -8.79 -2.81
N PHE A 412 -14.16 -8.92 -2.56
CA PHE A 412 -13.13 -8.67 -3.56
C PHE A 412 -12.01 -9.74 -3.49
N PRO A 413 -12.19 -10.90 -4.13
CA PRO A 413 -11.30 -12.05 -4.01
C PRO A 413 -9.96 -11.87 -4.75
N ASN A 414 -9.15 -10.90 -4.34
CA ASN A 414 -7.82 -10.62 -4.91
C ASN A 414 -6.64 -10.86 -3.95
N LEU A 415 -6.85 -11.39 -2.74
CA LEU A 415 -5.75 -11.62 -1.79
C LEU A 415 -4.65 -12.54 -2.37
N ARG A 416 -5.03 -13.53 -3.18
CA ARG A 416 -4.08 -14.50 -3.75
C ARG A 416 -3.16 -13.91 -4.81
N ILE A 417 -3.50 -12.75 -5.39
CA ILE A 417 -2.69 -12.12 -6.43
C ILE A 417 -1.76 -11.03 -5.89
N LEU A 418 -1.95 -10.57 -4.64
CA LEU A 418 -1.16 -9.47 -4.08
C LEU A 418 0.35 -9.77 -4.11
N GLN A 419 0.77 -10.92 -3.53
CA GLN A 419 2.18 -11.28 -3.51
C GLN A 419 2.76 -11.55 -4.90
N PRO A 420 2.12 -12.33 -5.80
CA PRO A 420 2.61 -12.49 -7.17
C PRO A 420 2.78 -11.17 -7.93
N ASN A 421 1.86 -10.20 -7.76
CA ASN A 421 1.98 -8.89 -8.39
C ASN A 421 3.18 -8.09 -7.84
N ILE A 422 3.33 -8.03 -6.52
CA ILE A 422 4.47 -7.35 -5.88
C ILE A 422 5.80 -8.00 -6.30
N GLN A 423 5.85 -9.33 -6.41
CA GLN A 423 7.02 -10.05 -6.92
C GLN A 423 7.28 -9.76 -8.40
N PHE A 424 6.23 -9.62 -9.21
CA PHE A 424 6.34 -9.24 -10.61
C PHE A 424 6.92 -7.84 -10.77
N PHE A 425 6.48 -6.87 -9.98
CA PHE A 425 7.04 -5.52 -9.95
C PHE A 425 8.53 -5.55 -9.59
N TRP A 426 8.87 -6.21 -8.49
CA TRP A 426 10.27 -6.34 -8.04
C TRP A 426 11.19 -6.95 -9.10
N LYS A 427 10.75 -7.99 -9.79
CA LYS A 427 11.51 -8.66 -10.87
C LYS A 427 11.68 -7.80 -12.12
N ASN A 428 10.87 -6.75 -12.28
CA ASN A 428 10.90 -5.86 -13.44
C ASN A 428 11.45 -4.45 -13.12
N ASN A 429 12.42 -4.35 -12.20
CA ASN A 429 13.15 -3.12 -11.87
C ASN A 429 12.30 -1.98 -11.28
N VAL A 430 11.14 -2.29 -10.71
CA VAL A 430 10.37 -1.31 -9.96
C VAL A 430 11.11 -0.98 -8.66
N SER A 431 11.36 0.30 -8.43
CA SER A 431 12.10 0.80 -7.27
C SER A 431 11.18 1.32 -6.15
N ALA A 432 9.91 1.57 -6.47
CA ALA A 432 8.95 2.17 -5.57
C ALA A 432 7.55 1.59 -5.80
N LEU A 433 6.76 1.42 -4.72
CA LEU A 433 5.38 0.91 -4.80
C LEU A 433 4.43 1.76 -3.95
N PHE A 434 3.29 2.08 -4.56
CA PHE A 434 2.11 2.61 -3.90
C PHE A 434 0.93 1.66 -4.14
N GLU A 435 0.54 0.92 -3.10
CA GLU A 435 -0.57 -0.03 -3.11
C GLU A 435 -1.83 0.66 -2.58
N GLN A 436 -2.66 1.20 -3.48
CA GLN A 436 -3.84 1.95 -3.08
C GLN A 436 -4.92 1.03 -2.54
N GLY A 437 -5.22 1.20 -1.25
CA GLY A 437 -6.39 0.68 -0.56
C GLY A 437 -7.41 1.78 -0.27
N ASN A 438 -8.17 1.65 0.81
CA ASN A 438 -9.10 2.68 1.28
C ASN A 438 -8.57 3.38 2.53
N ILE A 439 -8.52 4.72 2.46
CA ILE A 439 -8.21 5.56 3.63
C ILE A 439 -9.36 5.58 4.64
N GLN A 440 -10.56 5.30 4.18
CA GLN A 440 -11.75 5.26 5.00
C GLN A 440 -11.69 4.08 5.98
N SER A 441 -12.15 4.29 7.20
CA SER A 441 -12.30 3.20 8.16
C SER A 441 -13.32 2.18 7.65
N GLY A 442 -13.04 0.90 7.78
CA GLY A 442 -13.81 -0.21 7.23
C GLY A 442 -13.24 -0.70 5.89
N GLY A 443 -14.06 -1.39 5.11
CA GLY A 443 -13.64 -2.01 3.85
C GLY A 443 -13.43 -3.51 3.96
N GLU A 444 -13.53 -4.19 2.83
CA GLU A 444 -13.43 -5.64 2.74
C GLU A 444 -12.05 -6.14 3.15
N MET A 445 -11.98 -6.87 4.26
CA MET A 445 -10.74 -7.41 4.85
C MET A 445 -9.60 -6.37 5.01
N ALA A 446 -9.93 -5.08 5.16
CA ALA A 446 -8.95 -3.99 5.16
C ALA A 446 -7.78 -4.17 6.16
N PRO A 447 -7.99 -4.60 7.43
CA PRO A 447 -6.87 -4.82 8.35
C PRO A 447 -5.92 -5.95 7.90
N LEU A 448 -6.46 -7.04 7.34
CA LEU A 448 -5.64 -8.13 6.79
C LEU A 448 -4.83 -7.67 5.57
N ARG A 449 -5.45 -6.90 4.68
CA ARG A 449 -4.78 -6.33 3.50
C ARG A 449 -3.65 -5.39 3.90
N ALA A 450 -3.92 -4.45 4.82
CA ALA A 450 -2.91 -3.53 5.34
C ALA A 450 -1.70 -4.28 5.90
N TYR A 451 -1.93 -5.31 6.71
CA TYR A 451 -0.87 -6.12 7.31
C TYR A 451 -0.06 -6.90 6.27
N LEU A 452 -0.73 -7.64 5.38
CA LEU A 452 -0.07 -8.48 4.37
C LEU A 452 0.75 -7.63 3.38
N ILE A 453 0.14 -6.58 2.83
CA ILE A 453 0.81 -5.70 1.86
C ILE A 453 2.03 -5.05 2.51
N SER A 454 1.90 -4.53 3.73
CA SER A 454 3.03 -3.91 4.44
C SER A 454 4.23 -4.85 4.59
N LYS A 455 4.00 -6.13 4.90
CA LYS A 455 5.06 -7.15 4.99
C LYS A 455 5.69 -7.43 3.63
N MET A 456 4.86 -7.56 2.59
CA MET A 456 5.33 -7.85 1.23
C MET A 456 6.08 -6.67 0.60
N LEU A 457 5.75 -5.42 0.96
CA LEU A 457 6.48 -4.24 0.51
C LEU A 457 7.90 -4.17 1.06
N TRP A 458 8.13 -4.66 2.28
CA TRP A 458 9.47 -4.79 2.84
C TRP A 458 10.23 -5.96 2.20
N ASN A 459 9.61 -7.13 2.14
CA ASN A 459 10.18 -8.34 1.57
C ASN A 459 9.14 -9.10 0.73
N PRO A 460 9.19 -9.03 -0.60
CA PRO A 460 8.27 -9.75 -1.49
C PRO A 460 8.30 -11.27 -1.36
N GLN A 461 9.35 -11.82 -0.73
CA GLN A 461 9.58 -13.27 -0.62
C GLN A 461 9.10 -13.88 0.70
N ILE A 462 8.33 -13.15 1.51
CA ILE A 462 7.76 -13.72 2.74
C ILE A 462 6.88 -14.95 2.43
N ASP A 463 6.72 -15.82 3.42
CA ASP A 463 5.67 -16.83 3.39
C ASP A 463 4.32 -16.17 3.70
N SER A 464 3.62 -15.73 2.64
CA SER A 464 2.35 -15.01 2.77
C SER A 464 1.26 -15.86 3.41
N LYS A 465 1.25 -17.18 3.18
CA LYS A 465 0.28 -18.10 3.81
C LYS A 465 0.50 -18.23 5.31
N LYS A 466 1.75 -18.32 5.74
CA LYS A 466 2.10 -18.32 7.17
C LYS A 466 1.73 -16.99 7.81
N THR A 467 2.03 -15.87 7.15
CA THR A 467 1.74 -14.51 7.61
C THR A 467 0.22 -14.26 7.72
N GLU A 468 -0.56 -14.71 6.73
CA GLU A 468 -2.02 -14.67 6.76
C GLU A 468 -2.58 -15.49 7.93
N ASN A 469 -2.13 -16.73 8.10
CA ASN A 469 -2.58 -17.59 9.20
C ASN A 469 -2.23 -17.00 10.58
N GLU A 470 -1.06 -16.40 10.74
CA GLU A 470 -0.65 -15.72 11.97
C GLU A 470 -1.61 -14.57 12.28
N PHE A 471 -1.90 -13.71 11.29
CA PHE A 471 -2.86 -12.62 11.44
C PHE A 471 -4.25 -13.14 11.81
N LEU A 472 -4.81 -14.07 11.04
CA LEU A 472 -6.16 -14.60 11.25
C LEU A 472 -6.32 -15.19 12.64
N ASN A 473 -5.37 -16.01 13.09
CA ASN A 473 -5.40 -16.66 14.40
C ASN A 473 -5.39 -15.62 15.53
N ARG A 474 -4.60 -14.57 15.41
CA ARG A 474 -4.50 -13.57 16.46
C ARG A 474 -5.65 -12.57 16.44
N TYR A 475 -6.07 -12.15 15.26
CA TYR A 475 -7.10 -11.13 15.09
C TYR A 475 -8.51 -11.66 15.36
N TYR A 476 -8.81 -12.90 14.94
CA TYR A 476 -10.13 -13.50 15.07
C TYR A 476 -10.23 -14.59 16.17
N GLY A 477 -9.11 -15.01 16.74
CA GLY A 477 -9.09 -16.05 17.80
C GLY A 477 -9.79 -17.35 17.37
N PRO A 478 -10.73 -17.89 18.17
CA PRO A 478 -11.46 -19.12 17.84
C PRO A 478 -12.23 -19.06 16.50
N ALA A 479 -12.59 -17.87 16.02
CA ALA A 479 -13.28 -17.70 14.74
C ALA A 479 -12.36 -17.79 13.52
N ALA A 480 -11.04 -17.73 13.70
CA ALA A 480 -10.06 -17.69 12.60
C ALA A 480 -10.25 -18.79 11.55
N GLN A 481 -10.54 -20.03 11.98
CA GLN A 481 -10.78 -21.16 11.08
C GLN A 481 -11.95 -20.93 10.12
N TYR A 482 -13.01 -20.27 10.59
CA TYR A 482 -14.20 -19.97 9.79
C TYR A 482 -13.94 -18.79 8.84
N ILE A 483 -13.26 -17.75 9.30
CA ILE A 483 -12.85 -16.63 8.42
C ILE A 483 -11.93 -17.14 7.31
N LYS A 484 -10.98 -18.01 7.63
CA LYS A 484 -10.13 -18.65 6.62
C LYS A 484 -10.96 -19.50 5.63
N GLN A 485 -11.93 -20.26 6.12
CA GLN A 485 -12.83 -21.04 5.26
C GLN A 485 -13.62 -20.12 4.31
N TYR A 486 -14.14 -18.99 4.79
CA TYR A 486 -14.80 -17.97 3.96
C TYR A 486 -13.87 -17.42 2.89
N ILE A 487 -12.67 -16.97 3.27
CA ILE A 487 -11.67 -16.44 2.32
C ILE A 487 -11.36 -17.48 1.24
N HIS A 488 -11.11 -18.74 1.61
CA HIS A 488 -10.80 -19.79 0.64
C HIS A 488 -11.98 -20.04 -0.31
N LEU A 489 -13.19 -20.22 0.23
CA LEU A 489 -14.38 -20.46 -0.56
C LEU A 489 -14.66 -19.32 -1.55
N LEU A 490 -14.50 -18.06 -1.11
CA LEU A 490 -14.65 -16.88 -1.95
C LEU A 490 -13.65 -16.87 -3.12
N HIS A 491 -12.37 -17.16 -2.84
CA HIS A 491 -11.31 -17.16 -3.85
C HIS A 491 -11.35 -18.39 -4.77
N ASP A 492 -11.83 -19.54 -4.29
CA ASP A 492 -11.94 -20.77 -5.09
C ASP A 492 -13.02 -20.65 -6.19
N HIS A 493 -13.98 -19.75 -5.99
CA HIS A 493 -15.04 -19.44 -6.96
C HIS A 493 -14.79 -18.17 -7.76
N ASN A 494 -13.65 -17.51 -7.55
CA ASN A 494 -13.22 -16.41 -8.40
C ASN A 494 -12.83 -16.96 -9.78
N GLN A 495 -13.61 -16.61 -10.79
CA GLN A 495 -13.36 -17.07 -12.15
C GLN A 495 -12.30 -16.23 -12.82
N THR A 496 -11.44 -16.87 -13.60
CA THR A 496 -10.40 -16.26 -14.40
C THR A 496 -10.70 -16.47 -15.89
N GLY A 497 -10.14 -15.64 -16.75
CA GLY A 497 -10.28 -15.75 -18.20
C GLY A 497 -10.49 -14.40 -18.89
N LYS A 498 -10.23 -14.35 -20.18
CA LYS A 498 -10.19 -13.09 -20.97
C LYS A 498 -11.50 -12.30 -20.96
N GLU A 499 -12.64 -12.99 -20.83
CA GLU A 499 -13.98 -12.36 -20.85
C GLU A 499 -14.44 -11.90 -19.45
N ILE A 500 -13.77 -12.35 -18.38
CA ILE A 500 -14.19 -12.08 -17.00
C ILE A 500 -13.21 -11.10 -16.38
N LYS A 501 -13.66 -9.87 -16.18
CA LYS A 501 -12.84 -8.82 -15.58
C LYS A 501 -13.42 -8.37 -14.26
N MET A 502 -12.63 -8.46 -13.20
CA MET A 502 -12.95 -7.89 -11.89
C MET A 502 -12.33 -6.49 -11.80
N SER A 503 -13.15 -5.47 -12.04
CA SER A 503 -12.73 -4.07 -12.01
C SER A 503 -12.72 -3.50 -10.59
N ILE A 504 -11.82 -2.54 -10.35
CA ILE A 504 -11.80 -1.73 -9.12
C ILE A 504 -13.04 -0.82 -9.00
N PHE A 505 -13.78 -0.59 -10.09
CA PHE A 505 -15.06 0.13 -10.12
C PHE A 505 -16.26 -0.80 -10.28
N GLY A 506 -16.05 -2.11 -10.20
CA GLY A 506 -17.12 -3.11 -10.26
C GLY A 506 -18.05 -3.05 -9.05
N ASN A 507 -19.17 -3.77 -9.14
CA ASN A 507 -20.16 -3.88 -8.07
C ASN A 507 -20.60 -5.34 -7.87
N PRO A 508 -21.24 -5.68 -6.74
CA PRO A 508 -21.67 -7.05 -6.44
C PRO A 508 -22.64 -7.66 -7.45
N VAL A 509 -23.41 -6.83 -8.17
CA VAL A 509 -24.38 -7.32 -9.16
C VAL A 509 -23.68 -8.02 -10.33
N GLN A 510 -22.51 -7.52 -10.73
CA GLN A 510 -21.69 -8.12 -11.78
C GLN A 510 -21.18 -9.51 -11.40
N ASP A 511 -21.05 -9.78 -10.11
CA ASP A 511 -20.48 -11.03 -9.59
C ASP A 511 -21.57 -12.03 -9.12
N LYS A 512 -22.87 -11.71 -9.32
CA LYS A 512 -23.99 -12.49 -8.78
C LYS A 512 -24.12 -13.91 -9.34
N GLU A 513 -23.54 -14.16 -10.50
CA GLU A 513 -23.52 -15.49 -11.14
C GLU A 513 -22.15 -16.21 -11.03
N THR A 514 -21.18 -15.57 -10.38
CA THR A 514 -19.83 -16.14 -10.16
C THR A 514 -19.65 -16.50 -8.68
N PHE A 515 -18.94 -15.70 -7.93
CA PHE A 515 -18.68 -15.97 -6.50
C PHE A 515 -19.76 -15.41 -5.55
N LEU A 516 -20.84 -14.78 -6.05
CA LEU A 516 -21.99 -14.29 -5.27
C LEU A 516 -23.32 -14.96 -5.66
N THR A 517 -23.28 -16.21 -6.08
CA THR A 517 -24.51 -16.99 -6.33
C THR A 517 -25.32 -17.20 -5.06
N THR A 518 -26.62 -17.46 -5.19
CA THR A 518 -27.53 -17.75 -4.04
C THR A 518 -26.96 -18.83 -3.13
N SER A 519 -26.47 -19.92 -3.72
CA SER A 519 -25.89 -21.05 -2.97
C SER A 519 -24.63 -20.66 -2.21
N LEU A 520 -23.71 -19.90 -2.83
CA LEU A 520 -22.47 -19.46 -2.18
C LEU A 520 -22.75 -18.45 -1.07
N ILE A 521 -23.64 -17.49 -1.27
CA ILE A 521 -24.07 -16.54 -0.22
C ILE A 521 -24.67 -17.31 0.98
N ALA A 522 -25.46 -18.36 0.75
CA ALA A 522 -25.97 -19.18 1.84
C ALA A 522 -24.84 -19.89 2.60
N GLN A 523 -23.85 -20.42 1.90
CA GLN A 523 -22.67 -21.03 2.51
C GLN A 523 -21.84 -20.02 3.30
N TYR A 524 -21.59 -18.81 2.75
CA TYR A 524 -20.89 -17.73 3.47
C TYR A 524 -21.60 -17.39 4.78
N ASN A 525 -22.91 -17.20 4.75
CA ASN A 525 -23.70 -16.94 5.96
C ASN A 525 -23.59 -18.06 6.98
N ALA A 526 -23.71 -19.35 6.57
CA ALA A 526 -23.55 -20.48 7.47
C ALA A 526 -22.15 -20.56 8.09
N ILE A 527 -21.10 -20.16 7.36
CA ILE A 527 -19.74 -20.07 7.90
C ILE A 527 -19.66 -18.94 8.93
N PHE A 528 -20.21 -17.75 8.64
CA PHE A 528 -20.22 -16.64 9.59
C PHE A 528 -21.07 -16.90 10.83
N ASP A 529 -22.17 -17.64 10.72
CA ASP A 529 -22.97 -18.05 11.89
C ASP A 529 -22.15 -18.92 12.86
N LYS A 530 -21.34 -19.86 12.35
CA LYS A 530 -20.38 -20.63 13.15
C LYS A 530 -19.28 -19.74 13.74
N ALA A 531 -18.75 -18.79 12.98
CA ALA A 531 -17.75 -17.83 13.44
C ALA A 531 -18.29 -17.00 14.61
N VAL A 532 -19.49 -16.43 14.49
CA VAL A 532 -20.18 -15.67 15.55
C VAL A 532 -20.38 -16.53 16.81
N GLN A 533 -20.87 -17.75 16.66
CA GLN A 533 -21.07 -18.65 17.80
C GLN A 533 -19.75 -18.95 18.54
N SER A 534 -18.64 -19.10 17.82
CA SER A 534 -17.33 -19.41 18.41
C SER A 534 -16.77 -18.29 19.30
N VAL A 535 -17.24 -17.05 19.12
CA VAL A 535 -16.75 -15.84 19.83
C VAL A 535 -17.85 -15.06 20.55
N LYS A 536 -19.04 -15.61 20.70
CA LYS A 536 -20.23 -14.90 21.27
C LYS A 536 -20.03 -14.29 22.66
N HIS A 537 -19.08 -14.82 23.44
CA HIS A 537 -18.74 -14.32 24.77
C HIS A 537 -17.50 -13.43 24.80
N ALA A 538 -16.93 -13.09 23.64
CA ALA A 538 -15.76 -12.23 23.49
C ALA A 538 -16.13 -11.00 22.62
N PRO A 539 -16.63 -9.90 23.24
CA PRO A 539 -17.20 -8.76 22.49
C PRO A 539 -16.31 -8.19 21.40
N GLU A 540 -15.01 -8.02 21.68
CA GLU A 540 -14.07 -7.50 20.68
C GLU A 540 -13.88 -8.43 19.47
N LEU A 541 -13.81 -9.75 19.71
CA LEU A 541 -13.69 -10.73 18.64
C LEU A 541 -15.00 -10.84 17.86
N LEU A 542 -16.14 -10.72 18.55
CA LEU A 542 -17.46 -10.70 17.90
C LEU A 542 -17.58 -9.50 16.96
N ASP A 543 -17.16 -8.31 17.38
CA ASP A 543 -17.19 -7.11 16.54
C ASP A 543 -16.30 -7.26 15.29
N ARG A 544 -15.11 -7.87 15.44
CA ARG A 544 -14.24 -8.18 14.29
C ARG A 544 -14.88 -9.17 13.31
N VAL A 545 -15.55 -10.21 13.83
CA VAL A 545 -16.27 -11.19 12.99
C VAL A 545 -17.45 -10.53 12.27
N GLN A 546 -18.23 -9.68 12.96
CA GLN A 546 -19.33 -8.96 12.34
C GLN A 546 -18.84 -7.96 11.28
N SER A 547 -17.72 -7.28 11.52
CA SER A 547 -17.07 -6.44 10.50
C SER A 547 -16.67 -7.25 9.26
N ALA A 548 -16.12 -8.46 9.45
CA ALA A 548 -15.75 -9.35 8.34
C ALA A 548 -16.97 -9.88 7.56
N ARG A 549 -18.17 -9.90 8.16
CA ARG A 549 -19.43 -10.32 7.52
C ARG A 549 -20.09 -9.23 6.68
N LEU A 550 -19.77 -7.95 6.95
CA LEU A 550 -20.38 -6.81 6.25
C LEU A 550 -20.33 -6.94 4.72
N PRO A 551 -19.27 -7.42 4.08
CA PRO A 551 -19.23 -7.63 2.64
C PRO A 551 -20.33 -8.55 2.11
N VAL A 552 -20.68 -9.60 2.84
CA VAL A 552 -21.75 -10.53 2.45
C VAL A 552 -23.12 -9.83 2.52
N TYR A 553 -23.37 -9.08 3.59
CA TYR A 553 -24.61 -8.31 3.74
C TYR A 553 -24.73 -7.22 2.67
N TYR A 554 -23.66 -6.49 2.41
CA TYR A 554 -23.62 -5.48 1.36
C TYR A 554 -23.92 -6.07 -0.02
N ALA A 555 -23.31 -7.21 -0.36
CA ALA A 555 -23.58 -7.91 -1.62
C ALA A 555 -25.04 -8.35 -1.73
N MET A 556 -25.62 -8.89 -0.65
CA MET A 556 -27.03 -9.29 -0.63
C MET A 556 -27.96 -8.10 -0.89
N LEU A 557 -27.68 -6.95 -0.27
CA LEU A 557 -28.49 -5.74 -0.43
C LEU A 557 -28.39 -5.16 -1.84
N GLU A 558 -27.17 -5.06 -2.41
CA GLU A 558 -26.99 -4.53 -3.77
C GLU A 558 -27.62 -5.44 -4.84
N ILE A 559 -27.47 -6.76 -4.70
CA ILE A 559 -28.10 -7.72 -5.59
C ILE A 559 -29.64 -7.67 -5.44
N ALA A 560 -30.16 -7.54 -4.22
CA ALA A 560 -31.59 -7.44 -3.98
C ALA A 560 -32.20 -6.17 -4.60
N ARG A 561 -31.49 -5.06 -4.54
CA ARG A 561 -31.90 -3.79 -5.14
C ARG A 561 -31.96 -3.89 -6.69
N ASP A 562 -31.00 -4.56 -7.31
CA ASP A 562 -30.97 -4.79 -8.76
C ASP A 562 -32.04 -5.78 -9.21
N THR A 563 -32.19 -6.90 -8.50
CA THR A 563 -33.14 -7.97 -8.83
C THR A 563 -34.61 -7.54 -8.62
N LYS A 564 -34.83 -6.61 -7.70
CA LYS A 564 -36.13 -6.05 -7.28
C LYS A 564 -37.07 -7.08 -6.66
N THR A 565 -37.52 -8.11 -7.37
CA THR A 565 -38.52 -9.09 -6.92
C THR A 565 -37.97 -10.52 -6.93
N GLY A 566 -38.67 -11.45 -6.21
CA GLY A 566 -38.30 -12.85 -6.12
C GLY A 566 -37.44 -13.18 -4.90
N GLU A 567 -36.87 -14.38 -4.85
CA GLU A 567 -36.13 -14.91 -3.68
C GLU A 567 -34.95 -14.03 -3.27
N ARG A 568 -34.24 -13.47 -4.23
CA ARG A 568 -33.10 -12.55 -4.02
C ARG A 568 -33.52 -11.07 -4.05
N GLY A 569 -34.80 -10.77 -4.29
CA GLY A 569 -35.29 -9.41 -4.50
C GLY A 569 -35.50 -8.64 -3.21
N ALA A 570 -35.51 -7.31 -3.35
CA ALA A 570 -35.84 -6.37 -2.28
C ALA A 570 -37.34 -6.40 -1.91
N PHE A 571 -38.20 -6.92 -2.81
CA PHE A 571 -39.65 -7.01 -2.64
C PHE A 571 -40.13 -8.45 -2.84
N ILE A 572 -41.23 -8.78 -2.16
CA ILE A 572 -42.01 -10.01 -2.33
C ILE A 572 -43.48 -9.68 -2.57
N THR A 573 -44.21 -10.63 -3.16
CA THR A 573 -45.68 -10.47 -3.30
C THR A 573 -46.35 -10.75 -1.96
N GLY A 574 -47.06 -9.76 -1.43
CA GLY A 574 -47.84 -9.88 -0.21
C GLY A 574 -49.13 -10.68 -0.42
N ALA A 575 -49.85 -10.96 0.67
CA ALA A 575 -51.10 -11.74 0.65
C ALA A 575 -52.21 -11.09 -0.20
N ASP A 576 -52.16 -9.78 -0.38
CA ASP A 576 -53.09 -8.99 -1.19
C ASP A 576 -52.68 -8.83 -2.67
N GLY A 577 -51.59 -9.53 -3.08
CA GLY A 577 -51.02 -9.46 -4.42
C GLY A 577 -50.15 -8.24 -4.71
N ARG A 578 -49.96 -7.33 -3.77
CA ARG A 578 -49.12 -6.16 -3.90
C ARG A 578 -47.67 -6.49 -3.55
N LEU A 579 -46.73 -5.73 -4.13
CA LEU A 579 -45.33 -5.82 -3.74
C LEU A 579 -45.13 -5.15 -2.37
N VAL A 580 -44.49 -5.85 -1.47
CA VAL A 580 -44.08 -5.35 -0.16
C VAL A 580 -42.57 -5.58 0.04
N PRO A 581 -41.89 -4.76 0.87
CA PRO A 581 -40.51 -4.98 1.20
C PRO A 581 -40.24 -6.41 1.72
N ASN A 582 -39.20 -7.06 1.22
CA ASN A 582 -38.81 -8.39 1.66
C ASN A 582 -38.31 -8.32 3.12
N PRO A 583 -38.98 -8.96 4.11
CA PRO A 583 -38.64 -8.84 5.52
C PRO A 583 -37.20 -9.29 5.81
N LYS A 584 -36.69 -10.29 5.07
CA LYS A 584 -35.30 -10.77 5.18
C LYS A 584 -34.31 -9.65 4.80
N MET A 585 -34.56 -8.94 3.70
CA MET A 585 -33.70 -7.85 3.25
C MET A 585 -33.76 -6.64 4.19
N VAL A 586 -34.93 -6.35 4.73
CA VAL A 586 -35.10 -5.31 5.76
C VAL A 586 -34.27 -5.63 7.01
N THR A 587 -34.33 -6.86 7.50
CA THR A 587 -33.50 -7.29 8.64
C THR A 587 -32.01 -7.13 8.33
N ILE A 588 -31.55 -7.62 7.18
CA ILE A 588 -30.14 -7.51 6.76
C ILE A 588 -29.70 -6.04 6.64
N LEU A 589 -30.58 -5.15 6.14
CA LEU A 589 -30.28 -3.73 6.02
C LEU A 589 -30.02 -3.07 7.40
N TYR A 590 -30.85 -3.38 8.39
CA TYR A 590 -30.65 -2.84 9.74
C TYR A 590 -29.42 -3.45 10.43
N GLU A 591 -29.19 -4.76 10.30
CA GLU A 591 -27.97 -5.39 10.82
C GLU A 591 -26.70 -4.83 10.16
N PHE A 592 -26.72 -4.66 8.85
CA PHE A 592 -25.62 -4.04 8.10
C PHE A 592 -25.33 -2.63 8.64
N ALA A 593 -26.35 -1.76 8.69
CA ALA A 593 -26.19 -0.39 9.17
C ALA A 593 -25.70 -0.34 10.64
N TYR A 594 -26.31 -1.17 11.51
CA TYR A 594 -25.91 -1.27 12.92
C TYR A 594 -24.43 -1.67 13.07
N HIS A 595 -24.00 -2.73 12.39
CA HIS A 595 -22.62 -3.20 12.49
C HIS A 595 -21.64 -2.25 11.82
N CYS A 596 -21.98 -1.60 10.71
CA CYS A 596 -21.17 -0.53 10.13
C CYS A 596 -20.89 0.60 11.15
N ILE A 597 -21.94 1.08 11.82
CA ILE A 597 -21.82 2.15 12.83
C ILE A 597 -20.99 1.67 14.03
N LYS A 598 -21.29 0.48 14.54
CA LYS A 598 -20.61 -0.10 15.70
C LYS A 598 -19.11 -0.31 15.45
N THR A 599 -18.74 -0.77 14.26
CA THR A 599 -17.35 -1.01 13.87
C THR A 599 -16.69 0.19 13.19
N LYS A 600 -17.33 1.35 13.24
CA LYS A 600 -16.82 2.64 12.77
C LYS A 600 -16.48 2.66 11.27
N VAL A 601 -17.26 1.96 10.45
CA VAL A 601 -17.18 2.12 9.00
C VAL A 601 -17.57 3.55 8.65
N SER A 602 -16.67 4.29 7.99
CA SER A 602 -16.92 5.70 7.70
C SER A 602 -17.65 5.90 6.38
N ARG A 603 -17.39 5.06 5.37
CA ARG A 603 -18.01 5.13 4.04
C ARG A 603 -18.17 3.75 3.40
N THR A 604 -19.14 3.63 2.50
CA THR A 604 -19.36 2.43 1.68
C THR A 604 -18.71 2.52 0.29
N ALA A 605 -18.32 3.73 -0.13
CA ALA A 605 -17.61 4.04 -1.37
C ALA A 605 -16.52 5.07 -1.10
N GLU A 606 -15.52 5.19 -1.97
CA GLU A 606 -14.37 6.10 -1.79
C GLU A 606 -14.79 7.56 -1.59
N TRP A 607 -15.72 8.02 -2.41
CA TRP A 607 -16.06 9.44 -2.48
C TRP A 607 -17.33 9.83 -1.73
N HIS A 608 -18.25 8.86 -1.51
CA HIS A 608 -19.59 9.17 -0.97
C HIS A 608 -20.13 8.06 -0.09
N THR A 609 -21.28 8.37 0.51
CA THR A 609 -22.19 7.45 1.14
C THR A 609 -21.65 6.87 2.45
N THR A 610 -21.98 7.56 3.53
CA THR A 610 -21.87 7.01 4.88
C THR A 610 -22.85 5.85 5.07
N PRO A 611 -22.64 4.95 6.05
CA PRO A 611 -23.60 3.89 6.37
C PRO A 611 -25.01 4.41 6.68
N LYS A 612 -25.14 5.60 7.27
CA LYS A 612 -26.43 6.26 7.54
C LYS A 612 -27.12 6.67 6.25
N GLU A 613 -26.41 7.35 5.35
CA GLU A 613 -26.95 7.74 4.04
C GLU A 613 -27.32 6.52 3.19
N TYR A 614 -26.54 5.45 3.29
CA TYR A 614 -26.85 4.18 2.63
C TYR A 614 -28.19 3.61 3.13
N LEU A 615 -28.38 3.56 4.46
CA LEU A 615 -29.64 3.13 5.08
C LEU A 615 -30.82 3.99 4.62
N GLU A 616 -30.69 5.32 4.68
CA GLU A 616 -31.74 6.26 4.29
C GLU A 616 -32.13 6.10 2.82
N LYS A 617 -31.16 6.02 1.91
CA LYS A 617 -31.37 5.79 0.47
C LYS A 617 -32.04 4.45 0.20
N TYR A 618 -31.64 3.41 0.92
CA TYR A 618 -32.22 2.07 0.74
C TYR A 618 -33.67 2.01 1.26
N LEU A 619 -33.94 2.64 2.40
CA LEU A 619 -35.33 2.77 2.93
C LEU A 619 -36.22 3.57 1.99
N ALA A 620 -35.71 4.66 1.40
CA ALA A 620 -36.46 5.43 0.40
C ALA A 620 -36.78 4.59 -0.86
N PHE A 621 -35.82 3.72 -1.30
CA PHE A 621 -36.09 2.77 -2.37
C PHE A 621 -37.15 1.73 -1.99
N LEU A 622 -37.13 1.18 -0.78
CA LEU A 622 -38.14 0.23 -0.29
C LEU A 622 -39.55 0.83 -0.13
N ALA A 623 -39.65 2.13 -0.01
CA ALA A 623 -40.96 2.83 0.05
C ALA A 623 -41.62 2.99 -1.33
N GLN A 624 -40.95 2.62 -2.42
CA GLN A 624 -41.42 2.76 -3.81
C GLN A 624 -41.30 1.40 -4.55
N PRO A 625 -42.16 0.42 -4.21
CA PRO A 625 -42.09 -0.94 -4.76
C PRO A 625 -42.43 -1.03 -6.24
#